data_c0c0c1f99fd0ebc5b1d9487fa93f3f37
#
_entry.id   c0c0c1f99fd0ebc5b1d9487fa93f3f37
#
_cell.length_a   1.000
_cell.length_b   1.000
_cell.length_c   1.000
_cell.angle_alpha   90.00
_cell.angle_beta   90.00
_cell.angle_gamma   90.00
#
_symmetry.space_group_name_H-M   'P 1'
#
loop_
_entity.id
_entity.type
_entity.pdbx_description
1 polymer ?
#
loop_
_entity_poly.entity_id
_entity_poly.type
_entity_poly.pdbx_seq_one_letter_code
_entity_poly.pdbx_strand_id
1 'polypeptide(L)' 'MPYKVEPSGDGFDVVNTETDEVKAHHDTREDAERQVRLLHEIEKEED' A
#
# COMPACT_ATOMS: atom_id res chain seq x y z
N MET A 1 4.09 0.38 -9.94
CA MET A 1 3.07 1.08 -9.35
C MET A 1 3.52 1.74 -8.15
N PRO A 2 3.12 2.91 -7.97
CA PRO A 2 3.65 3.74 -6.94
C PRO A 2 2.92 3.63 -5.64
N TYR A 3 3.16 2.58 -4.92
CA TYR A 3 2.61 2.45 -3.60
C TYR A 3 3.74 2.41 -2.58
N LYS A 4 3.48 2.92 -1.39
CA LYS A 4 4.47 2.86 -0.34
C LYS A 4 3.78 2.65 0.98
N VAL A 5 4.52 2.18 1.98
CA VAL A 5 4.01 1.95 3.31
C VAL A 5 4.56 3.05 4.21
N GLU A 6 3.67 3.73 4.92
CA GLU A 6 4.07 4.78 5.82
C GLU A 6 3.57 4.54 7.21
N PRO A 7 4.33 4.84 8.24
CA PRO A 7 3.84 4.69 9.60
C PRO A 7 2.76 5.73 9.84
N SER A 8 1.69 5.33 10.49
CA SER A 8 0.59 6.23 10.72
C SER A 8 -0.07 5.88 12.04
N GLY A 9 0.08 6.67 13.04
CA GLY A 9 -0.48 6.40 14.34
C GLY A 9 0.06 5.11 14.87
N ASP A 10 -0.81 4.18 15.21
CA ASP A 10 -0.38 2.94 15.74
C ASP A 10 -0.22 1.89 14.67
N GLY A 11 -0.33 2.22 13.44
CA GLY A 11 -0.24 1.23 12.37
C GLY A 11 0.49 1.77 11.18
N PHE A 12 0.14 1.25 9.99
CA PHE A 12 0.80 1.65 8.77
C PHE A 12 -0.21 1.85 7.66
N ASP A 13 0.04 2.82 6.80
CA ASP A 13 -0.85 3.09 5.70
C ASP A 13 -0.20 2.73 4.39
N VAL A 14 -0.99 2.24 3.47
CA VAL A 14 -0.52 1.99 2.12
C VAL A 14 -0.99 3.18 1.29
N VAL A 15 -0.05 3.92 0.74
CA VAL A 15 -0.33 5.16 0.05
C VAL A 15 0.05 5.07 -1.42
N ASN A 16 -0.83 5.59 -2.27
CA ASN A 16 -0.55 5.65 -3.69
C ASN A 16 0.24 6.95 -3.90
N THR A 17 1.48 6.85 -4.27
CA THR A 17 2.33 8.04 -4.37
C THR A 17 2.01 8.89 -5.58
N GLU A 18 1.28 8.38 -6.54
CA GLU A 18 0.93 9.18 -7.68
C GLU A 18 -0.18 10.14 -7.34
N THR A 19 -1.16 9.72 -6.59
CA THR A 19 -2.28 10.56 -6.24
C THR A 19 -2.25 10.96 -4.78
N ASP A 20 -1.32 10.39 -4.02
CA ASP A 20 -1.17 10.73 -2.61
C ASP A 20 -2.39 10.28 -1.82
N GLU A 21 -3.05 9.25 -2.26
CA GLU A 21 -4.20 8.75 -1.57
C GLU A 21 -3.90 7.55 -0.73
N VAL A 22 -4.50 7.45 0.44
CA VAL A 22 -4.31 6.29 1.30
C VAL A 22 -5.25 5.20 0.80
N LYS A 23 -4.68 4.08 0.36
CA LYS A 23 -5.48 3.01 -0.15
C LYS A 23 -5.91 2.04 0.92
N ALA A 24 -5.15 1.87 1.95
CA ALA A 24 -5.47 0.92 3.00
C ALA A 24 -4.72 1.25 4.27
N HIS A 25 -5.21 0.74 5.38
CA HIS A 25 -4.54 0.97 6.66
C HIS A 25 -4.47 -0.38 7.36
N HIS A 26 -3.33 -0.72 7.88
CA HIS A 26 -3.14 -1.98 8.56
C HIS A 26 -2.45 -1.75 9.90
N ASP A 27 -2.66 -2.68 10.84
CA ASP A 27 -2.04 -2.53 12.13
C ASP A 27 -0.57 -2.88 12.12
N THR A 28 -0.11 -3.66 11.20
CA THR A 28 1.28 -4.07 11.19
C THR A 28 1.90 -3.80 9.84
N ARG A 29 3.20 -3.67 9.83
CA ARG A 29 3.91 -3.39 8.62
C ARG A 29 3.83 -4.57 7.67
N GLU A 30 3.86 -5.77 8.20
CA GLU A 30 3.80 -6.92 7.36
C GLU A 30 2.51 -6.98 6.57
N ASP A 31 1.41 -6.63 7.20
CA ASP A 31 0.14 -6.65 6.51
C ASP A 31 0.12 -5.57 5.44
N ALA A 32 0.68 -4.41 5.74
CA ALA A 32 0.70 -3.32 4.78
C ALA A 32 1.54 -3.70 3.56
N GLU A 33 2.66 -4.35 3.80
CA GLU A 33 3.51 -4.75 2.69
C GLU A 33 2.85 -5.82 1.85
N ARG A 34 2.08 -6.69 2.49
CA ARG A 34 1.39 -7.71 1.75
C ARG A 34 0.34 -7.07 0.85
N GLN A 35 -0.32 -6.03 1.33
CA GLN A 35 -1.31 -5.33 0.55
C GLN A 35 -0.66 -4.67 -0.68
N VAL A 36 0.50 -4.09 -0.50
CA VAL A 36 1.21 -3.45 -1.60
C VAL A 36 1.55 -4.50 -2.65
N ARG A 37 1.96 -5.67 -2.21
CA ARG A 37 2.31 -6.71 -3.15
C ARG A 37 1.08 -7.14 -3.94
N LEU A 38 -0.07 -7.26 -3.30
CA LEU A 38 -1.27 -7.64 -3.99
C LEU A 38 -1.68 -6.58 -5.00
N LEU A 39 -1.54 -5.33 -4.64
CA LEU A 39 -1.89 -4.25 -5.54
C LEU A 39 -0.97 -4.24 -6.74
N HIS A 40 0.29 -4.53 -6.51
CA HIS A 40 1.23 -4.58 -7.61
C HIS A 40 0.87 -5.72 -8.56
N GLU A 41 0.45 -6.83 -8.05
CA GLU A 41 0.11 -7.94 -8.90
C GLU A 41 -1.14 -7.68 -9.70
N ILE A 42 -2.12 -7.08 -9.10
CA ILE A 42 -3.33 -6.76 -9.81
C ILE A 42 -3.06 -5.78 -10.91
N GLU A 43 -2.31 -4.73 -10.64
CA GLU A 43 -2.09 -3.75 -11.63
C GLU A 43 -1.09 -4.18 -12.66
N LYS A 44 -0.23 -5.09 -12.32
CA LYS A 44 0.70 -5.54 -13.25
C LYS A 44 0.09 -6.29 -14.37
N GLU A 45 -1.05 -6.88 -14.15
CA GLU A 45 -1.69 -7.59 -15.15
C GLU A 45 -2.20 -6.78 -16.22
N GLU A 46 -2.32 -5.55 -16.08
CA GLU A 46 -2.82 -4.74 -16.99
C GLU A 46 -2.08 -4.67 -18.19
N ASP A 47 -1.01 -4.90 -18.33
CA ASP A 47 -0.31 -4.75 -19.46
C ASP A 47 -0.45 -5.54 -20.47
#